data_0f8a57f5902e4100b8c544151a8f71b4
#
_entry.id   0f8a57f5902e4100b8c544151a8f71b4
#
_cell.length_a   1.000
_cell.length_b   1.000
_cell.length_c   1.000
_cell.angle_alpha   90.00
_cell.angle_beta   90.00
_cell.angle_gamma   90.00
#
_symmetry.space_group_name_H-M   'P 1'
#
loop_
_entity.id
_entity.type
_entity.pdbx_description
1 polymer ?
#
loop_
_entity_poly.entity_id
_entity_poly.type
_entity_poly.pdbx_seq_one_letter_code
_entity_poly.pdbx_strand_id
1 'polypeptide(L)'
;MIYKGTLIRITDNSGGQYGLCLKIQKKSQKSKAYIGDKITVVIKKAIPGKKVKKHEIHTALLVRDSSWLRRQDGSRIKFINPGAIIIKKDGTPLAKKILGPVAKELRNKGHLKVISISSIAI
;
A
#
# COMPACT_ATOMS: atom_id res chain seq x y z
N MET A 1 6.43 -0.43 -9.44
CA MET A 1 7.19 -1.57 -8.92
C MET A 1 7.92 -1.20 -7.65
N ILE A 2 7.80 -2.05 -6.65
CA ILE A 2 8.42 -1.83 -5.34
C ILE A 2 9.39 -2.96 -5.08
N TYR A 3 10.58 -2.60 -4.63
CA TYR A 3 11.65 -3.53 -4.31
C TYR A 3 11.92 -3.51 -2.80
N LYS A 4 12.61 -4.53 -2.31
CA LYS A 4 13.19 -4.52 -0.97
C LYS A 4 14.10 -3.29 -0.83
N GLY A 5 13.92 -2.52 0.23
CA GLY A 5 14.70 -1.30 0.47
C GLY A 5 14.07 -0.02 -0.08
N THR A 6 12.93 -0.10 -0.77
CA THR A 6 12.23 1.08 -1.28
C THR A 6 11.52 1.82 -0.15
N LEU A 7 11.68 3.15 -0.10
CA LEU A 7 10.93 4.01 0.82
C LEU A 7 9.56 4.32 0.21
N ILE A 8 8.50 4.00 0.94
CA ILE A 8 7.13 4.10 0.46
C ILE A 8 6.34 5.04 1.36
N ARG A 9 5.52 5.88 0.76
CA ARG A 9 4.61 6.75 1.50
C ARG A 9 3.43 5.94 2.03
N ILE A 10 3.09 6.12 3.30
CA ILE A 10 1.90 5.53 3.91
C ILE A 10 0.75 6.52 3.69
N THR A 11 -0.28 6.08 2.98
CA THR A 11 -1.34 6.97 2.49
C THR A 11 -2.64 6.89 3.28
N ASP A 12 -2.62 6.26 4.45
CA ASP A 12 -3.78 6.21 5.33
C ASP A 12 -3.63 7.19 6.50
N ASN A 13 -4.62 7.24 7.38
CA ASN A 13 -4.61 8.09 8.56
C ASN A 13 -4.20 7.34 9.84
N SER A 14 -3.49 6.23 9.71
CA SER A 14 -2.99 5.44 10.86
C SER A 14 -1.92 6.16 11.66
N GLY A 15 -1.28 7.17 11.08
CA GLY A 15 -0.20 7.92 11.69
C GLY A 15 1.16 7.67 11.03
N GLY A 16 1.34 6.61 10.27
CA GLY A 16 2.54 6.38 9.50
C GLY A 16 2.65 7.36 8.34
N GLN A 17 3.85 7.89 8.11
CA GLN A 17 4.12 8.79 6.99
C GLN A 17 4.97 8.10 5.93
N TYR A 18 6.05 7.44 6.34
CA TYR A 18 6.93 6.70 5.44
C TYR A 18 7.30 5.36 6.04
N GLY A 19 7.36 4.35 5.20
CA GLY A 19 7.82 3.02 5.54
C GLY A 19 8.89 2.52 4.59
N LEU A 20 9.85 1.78 5.10
CA LEU A 20 10.88 1.12 4.30
C LEU A 20 10.46 -0.32 4.06
N CYS A 21 10.41 -0.74 2.80
CA CYS A 21 10.09 -2.12 2.46
C CYS A 21 11.20 -3.06 2.89
N LEU A 22 10.91 -3.94 3.85
CA LEU A 22 11.84 -4.94 4.32
C LEU A 22 11.74 -6.25 3.53
N LYS A 23 10.53 -6.65 3.16
CA LYS A 23 10.26 -7.95 2.56
C LYS A 23 8.97 -7.90 1.77
N ILE A 24 8.92 -8.63 0.67
CA ILE A 24 7.72 -8.80 -0.15
C ILE A 24 7.08 -10.15 0.21
N GLN A 25 5.82 -10.10 0.66
CA GLN A 25 5.09 -11.30 1.09
C GLN A 25 4.45 -11.98 -0.13
N LYS A 26 5.22 -12.78 -0.83
CA LYS A 26 4.74 -13.57 -1.95
C LYS A 26 5.18 -15.02 -1.81
N LYS A 27 4.35 -15.95 -2.31
CA LYS A 27 4.64 -17.39 -2.32
C LYS A 27 5.84 -17.72 -3.22
N SER A 28 6.01 -17.01 -4.33
CA SER A 28 7.19 -17.13 -5.19
C SER A 28 8.22 -16.08 -4.80
N GLN A 29 9.50 -16.42 -4.92
CA GLN A 29 10.62 -15.51 -4.58
C GLN A 29 10.75 -14.38 -5.61
N LYS A 30 9.72 -13.57 -5.75
CA LYS A 30 9.79 -12.40 -6.62
C LYS A 30 10.38 -11.22 -5.83
N SER A 31 11.31 -10.53 -6.48
CA SER A 31 11.97 -9.35 -5.89
C SER A 31 11.18 -8.06 -6.02
N LYS A 32 10.03 -8.11 -6.70
CA LYS A 32 9.22 -6.93 -7.02
C LYS A 32 7.80 -7.08 -6.49
N ALA A 33 7.24 -5.99 -5.99
CA ALA A 33 5.84 -5.91 -5.56
C ALA A 33 5.06 -4.98 -6.49
N TYR A 34 3.81 -5.33 -6.74
CA TYR A 34 2.88 -4.57 -7.56
C TYR A 34 1.64 -4.20 -6.74
N ILE A 35 0.74 -3.42 -7.33
CA ILE A 35 -0.51 -3.02 -6.67
C ILE A 35 -1.28 -4.27 -6.24
N GLY A 36 -1.73 -4.28 -4.98
CA GLY A 36 -2.43 -5.39 -4.38
C GLY A 36 -1.53 -6.43 -3.71
N ASP A 37 -0.22 -6.26 -3.79
CA ASP A 37 0.72 -7.13 -3.09
C ASP A 37 0.92 -6.67 -1.65
N LYS A 38 1.13 -7.62 -0.75
CA LYS A 38 1.44 -7.35 0.65
C LYS A 38 2.94 -7.31 0.84
N ILE A 39 3.40 -6.33 1.61
CA ILE A 39 4.81 -6.17 1.95
C ILE A 39 4.96 -5.96 3.45
N THR A 40 6.14 -6.25 3.97
CA THR A 40 6.50 -5.93 5.35
C THR A 40 7.29 -4.64 5.33
N VAL A 41 6.86 -3.66 6.12
CA VAL A 41 7.51 -2.36 6.20
C VAL A 41 7.90 -2.04 7.64
N VAL A 42 9.00 -1.30 7.80
CA VAL A 42 9.36 -0.64 9.06
C VAL A 42 9.02 0.84 8.93
N ILE A 43 8.33 1.38 9.92
CA ILE A 43 7.89 2.77 9.88
C ILE A 43 9.09 3.67 10.20
N LYS A 44 9.49 4.50 9.24
CA LYS A 44 10.61 5.43 9.38
C LYS A 44 10.20 6.80 9.88
N LYS A 45 8.96 7.22 9.60
CA LYS A 45 8.43 8.50 10.06
C LYS A 45 6.96 8.34 10.40
N ALA A 46 6.55 8.83 11.55
CA ALA A 46 5.16 8.73 12.02
C ALA A 46 4.76 9.98 12.80
N ILE A 47 3.47 10.27 12.81
CA ILE A 47 2.89 11.37 13.60
C ILE A 47 2.72 10.88 15.03
N PRO A 48 3.25 11.59 16.04
CA PRO A 48 3.06 11.20 17.44
C PRO A 48 1.60 11.16 17.85
N GLY A 49 1.27 10.22 18.75
CA GLY A 49 -0.09 10.10 19.30
C GLY A 49 -1.07 9.33 18.42
N LYS A 50 -0.64 8.78 17.32
CA LYS A 50 -1.45 7.94 16.43
C LYS A 50 -1.21 6.45 16.69
N LYS A 51 -1.98 5.58 15.99
CA LYS A 51 -1.93 4.13 16.17
C LYS A 51 -0.59 3.53 15.79
N VAL A 52 0.05 4.07 14.75
CA VAL A 52 1.34 3.60 14.23
C VAL A 52 2.46 4.47 14.76
N LYS A 53 3.49 3.83 15.30
CA LYS A 53 4.67 4.51 15.88
C LYS A 53 5.91 4.28 15.03
N LYS A 54 6.85 5.21 15.15
CA LYS A 54 8.15 5.10 14.50
C LYS A 54 8.88 3.82 14.94
N HIS A 55 9.56 3.17 14.01
CA HIS A 55 10.33 1.93 14.18
C HIS A 55 9.48 0.66 14.40
N GLU A 56 8.16 0.75 14.32
CA GLU A 56 7.32 -0.44 14.32
C GLU A 56 7.37 -1.15 12.97
N ILE A 57 7.19 -2.46 12.98
CA ILE A 57 7.11 -3.28 11.77
C ILE A 57 5.65 -3.66 11.54
N HIS A 58 5.16 -3.38 10.35
CA HIS A 58 3.77 -3.65 9.97
C HIS A 58 3.69 -4.32 8.61
N THR A 59 2.56 -4.98 8.36
CA THR A 59 2.20 -5.43 7.02
C THR A 59 1.50 -4.29 6.30
N ALA A 60 1.91 -4.03 5.07
CA ALA A 60 1.31 -3.00 4.23
C ALA A 60 0.81 -3.58 2.92
N LEU A 61 -0.22 -2.95 2.37
CA LEU A 61 -0.78 -3.29 1.07
C LEU A 61 -0.50 -2.15 0.10
N LEU A 62 0.08 -2.47 -1.06
CA LEU A 62 0.34 -1.49 -2.09
C LEU A 62 -0.96 -1.09 -2.78
N VAL A 63 -1.30 0.19 -2.73
CA VAL A 63 -2.53 0.74 -3.34
C VAL A 63 -2.24 1.63 -4.53
N ARG A 64 -1.02 2.15 -4.65
CA ARG A 64 -0.55 2.96 -5.77
C ARG A 64 0.87 2.58 -6.14
N ASP A 65 1.19 2.68 -7.43
CA ASP A 65 2.53 2.40 -7.92
C ASP A 65 2.92 3.47 -8.94
N SER A 66 4.18 3.83 -8.97
CA SER A 66 4.72 4.80 -9.91
C SER A 66 5.05 4.23 -11.29
N SER A 67 4.91 2.92 -11.48
CA SER A 67 5.08 2.30 -12.79
C SER A 67 3.75 2.22 -13.54
N TRP A 68 3.82 2.05 -14.87
CA TRP A 68 2.64 1.93 -15.71
C TRP A 68 1.86 0.66 -15.41
N LEU A 69 0.55 0.81 -15.18
CA LEU A 69 -0.37 -0.29 -14.99
C LEU A 69 -1.20 -0.46 -16.27
N ARG A 70 -1.06 -1.59 -16.93
CA ARG A 70 -1.83 -1.93 -18.12
C ARG A 70 -3.18 -2.53 -17.75
N ARG A 71 -4.22 -2.11 -18.45
CA ARG A 71 -5.57 -2.63 -18.28
C ARG A 71 -6.03 -3.41 -19.50
N GLN A 72 -7.05 -4.23 -19.33
CA GLN A 72 -7.58 -5.09 -20.38
C GLN A 72 -8.19 -4.32 -21.55
N ASP A 73 -8.69 -3.11 -21.30
CA ASP A 73 -9.27 -2.25 -22.35
C ASP A 73 -8.21 -1.52 -23.19
N GLY A 74 -6.92 -1.76 -22.93
CA GLY A 74 -5.81 -1.11 -23.62
C GLY A 74 -5.34 0.18 -22.99
N SER A 75 -6.05 0.71 -21.98
CA SER A 75 -5.64 1.92 -21.29
C SER A 75 -4.49 1.62 -20.32
N ARG A 76 -3.75 2.66 -19.95
CA ARG A 76 -2.66 2.59 -18.97
C ARG A 76 -2.84 3.69 -17.95
N ILE A 77 -2.48 3.39 -16.71
CA ILE A 77 -2.54 4.32 -15.61
C ILE A 77 -1.22 4.31 -14.86
N LYS A 78 -0.82 5.45 -14.35
CA LYS A 78 0.39 5.63 -13.57
C LYS A 78 0.13 6.65 -12.47
N PHE A 79 0.57 6.32 -11.27
CA PHE A 79 0.55 7.27 -10.14
C PHE A 79 1.91 7.97 -10.05
N ILE A 80 1.94 9.19 -9.56
CA ILE A 80 3.18 9.97 -9.44
C ILE A 80 4.12 9.32 -8.43
N ASN A 81 3.59 8.88 -7.30
CA ASN A 81 4.37 8.26 -6.22
C ASN A 81 3.73 6.94 -5.80
N PRO A 82 4.54 5.94 -5.39
CA PRO A 82 4.00 4.74 -4.80
C PRO A 82 3.36 5.04 -3.45
N GLY A 83 2.33 4.29 -3.11
CA GLY A 83 1.65 4.45 -1.84
C GLY A 83 1.18 3.11 -1.30
N ALA A 84 1.19 2.99 0.03
CA ALA A 84 0.76 1.79 0.72
C ALA A 84 -0.08 2.17 1.93
N ILE A 85 -0.89 1.22 2.38
CA ILE A 85 -1.66 1.36 3.62
C ILE A 85 -1.29 0.24 4.58
N ILE A 86 -1.43 0.51 5.87
CA ILE A 86 -1.19 -0.50 6.90
C ILE A 86 -2.42 -1.39 7.01
N ILE A 87 -2.20 -2.70 7.01
CA ILE A 87 -3.27 -3.69 7.17
C ILE A 87 -3.02 -4.56 8.39
N LYS A 88 -4.11 -5.10 8.94
CA LYS A 88 -4.05 -6.06 10.05
C LYS A 88 -3.73 -7.46 9.52
N LYS A 89 -3.50 -8.41 10.44
CA LYS A 89 -3.22 -9.81 10.09
C LYS A 89 -4.34 -10.47 9.31
N ASP A 90 -5.59 -10.05 9.54
CA ASP A 90 -6.76 -10.57 8.82
C ASP A 90 -6.98 -9.94 7.44
N GLY A 91 -6.11 -9.01 7.04
CA GLY A 91 -6.17 -8.35 5.75
C GLY A 91 -7.04 -7.10 5.71
N THR A 92 -7.65 -6.70 6.84
CA THR A 92 -8.46 -5.48 6.89
C THR A 92 -7.59 -4.26 7.15
N PRO A 93 -7.97 -3.07 6.63
CA PRO A 93 -7.21 -1.85 6.89
C PRO A 93 -7.18 -1.50 8.38
N LEU A 94 -6.04 -1.05 8.88
CA LEU A 94 -5.91 -0.57 10.25
C LEU A 94 -6.61 0.79 10.44
N ALA A 95 -6.49 1.66 9.46
CA ALA A 95 -7.07 2.99 9.47
C ALA A 95 -8.49 2.99 8.89
N LYS A 96 -9.24 4.03 9.19
CA LYS A 96 -10.62 4.19 8.70
C LYS A 96 -10.71 4.97 7.39
N LYS A 97 -9.62 5.59 6.96
CA LYS A 97 -9.62 6.48 5.79
C LYS A 97 -8.30 6.37 5.03
N ILE A 98 -8.40 6.36 3.71
CA ILE A 98 -7.24 6.41 2.83
C ILE A 98 -7.20 7.78 2.16
N LEU A 99 -6.02 8.40 2.16
CA LEU A 99 -5.80 9.71 1.55
C LEU A 99 -5.41 9.52 0.07
N GLY A 100 -6.16 10.16 -0.81
CA GLY A 100 -5.89 10.10 -2.23
C GLY A 100 -6.49 8.88 -2.94
N PRO A 101 -6.24 8.75 -4.25
CA PRO A 101 -6.82 7.68 -5.05
C PRO A 101 -6.14 6.32 -4.81
N VAL A 102 -6.88 5.26 -5.07
CA VAL A 102 -6.37 3.89 -5.11
C VAL A 102 -6.69 3.26 -6.46
N ALA A 103 -5.98 2.20 -6.83
CA ALA A 103 -6.21 1.51 -8.09
C ALA A 103 -7.44 0.58 -7.98
N LYS A 104 -8.25 0.52 -9.03
CA LYS A 104 -9.42 -0.37 -9.09
C LYS A 104 -9.06 -1.86 -9.02
N GLU A 105 -7.86 -2.22 -9.40
CA GLU A 105 -7.38 -3.60 -9.41
C GLU A 105 -7.44 -4.26 -8.03
N LEU A 106 -7.47 -3.47 -6.97
CA LEU A 106 -7.63 -3.98 -5.61
C LEU A 106 -8.94 -4.73 -5.40
N ARG A 107 -10.00 -4.36 -6.11
CA ARG A 107 -11.29 -5.06 -6.06
C ARG A 107 -11.16 -6.49 -6.56
N ASN A 108 -10.47 -6.68 -7.69
CA ASN A 108 -10.29 -8.00 -8.29
C ASN A 108 -9.36 -8.91 -7.46
N LYS A 109 -8.53 -8.32 -6.62
CA LYS A 109 -7.63 -9.04 -5.71
C LYS A 109 -8.24 -9.30 -4.33
N GLY A 110 -9.53 -8.99 -4.14
CA GLY A 110 -10.25 -9.29 -2.91
C GLY A 110 -10.15 -8.24 -1.81
N HIS A 111 -9.69 -7.03 -2.12
CA HIS A 111 -9.52 -5.96 -1.14
C HIS A 111 -10.68 -4.95 -1.18
N LEU A 112 -11.91 -5.44 -1.05
CA LEU A 112 -13.12 -4.60 -1.12
C LEU A 112 -13.20 -3.57 0.00
N LYS A 113 -12.76 -3.92 1.20
CA LYS A 113 -12.77 -3.00 2.34
C LYS A 113 -11.83 -1.82 2.13
N VAL A 114 -10.70 -2.05 1.47
CA VAL A 114 -9.75 -0.98 1.11
C VAL A 114 -10.40 0.01 0.15
N ILE A 115 -11.11 -0.48 -0.86
CA ILE A 115 -11.80 0.38 -1.82
C ILE A 115 -12.93 1.16 -1.13
N SER A 116 -13.66 0.54 -0.19
CA SER A 116 -14.78 1.20 0.50
C SER A 116 -14.35 2.38 1.35
N ILE A 117 -13.14 2.37 1.91
CA ILE A 117 -12.62 3.48 2.72
C ILE A 117 -11.80 4.49 1.93
N SER A 118 -11.56 4.23 0.65
CA SER A 118 -10.88 5.17 -0.23
C SER A 118 -11.85 6.25 -0.72
N SER A 119 -11.34 7.44 -0.99
CA SER A 119 -12.15 8.53 -1.54
C SER A 119 -12.45 8.32 -3.03
N ILE A 120 -11.50 7.77 -3.77
CA ILE A 120 -11.61 7.52 -5.22
C ILE A 120 -10.85 6.25 -5.57
N ALA A 121 -11.47 5.41 -6.40
CA ALA A 121 -10.80 4.27 -7.05
C ALA A 121 -10.71 4.54 -8.55
N ILE A 122 -9.50 4.58 -9.05
CA ILE A 122 -9.22 4.90 -10.46
C ILE A 122 -8.90 3.64 -11.26
#